data_eb34e8b64c98f9bf8b71968b6a7b2f85
#
_entry.id   eb34e8b64c98f9bf8b71968b6a7b2f85
#
_cell.length_a   1.000
_cell.length_b   1.000
_cell.length_c   1.000
_cell.angle_alpha   90.00
_cell.angle_beta   90.00
_cell.angle_gamma   90.00
#
_symmetry.space_group_name_H-M   'P 1'
#
loop_
_entity.id
_entity.type
_entity.pdbx_description
1 polymer ?
#
loop_
_entity_poly.entity_id
_entity_poly.type
_entity_poly.pdbx_seq_one_letter_code
_entity_poly.pdbx_strand_id
1 'polypeptide(L)'
;MIAPEREQFLQGLDLFSDFEAGELRALAEVAQVVQFPASALIFREGEAGDCAYVVVRGSVQVFAIDRNGDEVILAQLKELDHVGEQSLLPGHSGRRNASLRACEDTTLLRIPKGEFQKILAQRNTLKDLLSQEGQQQVRANATRTRRLARIWALFMFINGFISIGILCGLAMVFRTPFIFPTLGAIAFLVFFTPTTPAASPRNALCGHAVALVCGYAALWVTGLQHAGPAIVTELGWTRILAVALSLATTGALMIRLNVPHPPAAATTLIVSLGLVTRPEYLVMLEAGVALLVVQAIIINRLTGVRYPLWASVPAPKIGVLASRGGLQRFTRFLWLG
;
A
#
# COMPACT_ATOMS: atom_id res chain seq x y z
N MET A 1 25.14 -28.42 11.05
CA MET A 1 25.43 -29.31 9.89
C MET A 1 26.91 -29.30 9.62
N ILE A 2 27.55 -30.47 9.68
CA ILE A 2 28.94 -30.71 9.24
C ILE A 2 28.97 -30.89 7.72
N ALA A 3 30.15 -30.86 7.09
CA ALA A 3 30.27 -30.94 5.63
C ALA A 3 29.57 -32.15 4.99
N PRO A 4 29.65 -33.37 5.54
CA PRO A 4 28.90 -34.53 5.00
C PRO A 4 27.37 -34.37 5.06
N GLU A 5 26.83 -33.76 6.10
CA GLU A 5 25.39 -33.50 6.22
C GLU A 5 24.92 -32.46 5.20
N ARG A 6 25.77 -31.45 4.90
CA ARG A 6 25.48 -30.45 3.86
C ARG A 6 25.51 -31.09 2.47
N GLU A 7 26.45 -31.98 2.20
CA GLU A 7 26.54 -32.74 0.95
C GLU A 7 25.25 -33.56 0.72
N GLN A 8 24.81 -34.32 1.73
CA GLN A 8 23.58 -35.09 1.67
C GLN A 8 22.34 -34.21 1.49
N PHE A 9 22.29 -33.04 2.13
CA PHE A 9 21.22 -32.08 1.98
C PHE A 9 21.17 -31.50 0.55
N LEU A 10 22.33 -31.09 0.00
CA LEU A 10 22.44 -30.58 -1.35
C LEU A 10 22.05 -31.62 -2.41
N GLN A 11 22.37 -32.87 -2.19
CA GLN A 11 21.99 -33.98 -3.07
C GLN A 11 20.47 -34.19 -3.14
N GLY A 12 19.74 -33.85 -2.09
CA GLY A 12 18.28 -33.94 -2.04
C GLY A 12 17.55 -32.79 -2.75
N LEU A 13 18.25 -31.80 -3.28
CA LEU A 13 17.68 -30.65 -3.95
C LEU A 13 17.59 -30.90 -5.47
N ASP A 14 16.41 -30.68 -6.05
CA ASP A 14 16.18 -30.78 -7.49
C ASP A 14 17.18 -29.91 -8.29
N LEU A 15 17.54 -28.76 -7.72
CA LEU A 15 18.51 -27.82 -8.30
C LEU A 15 19.89 -28.44 -8.56
N PHE A 16 20.26 -29.45 -7.79
CA PHE A 16 21.57 -30.10 -7.85
C PHE A 16 21.49 -31.59 -8.22
N SER A 17 20.34 -32.05 -8.72
CA SER A 17 20.10 -33.45 -9.08
C SER A 17 21.11 -34.04 -10.06
N ASP A 18 21.63 -33.19 -10.95
CA ASP A 18 22.57 -33.60 -12.00
C ASP A 18 24.05 -33.43 -11.59
N PHE A 19 24.32 -33.12 -10.32
CA PHE A 19 25.69 -32.87 -9.86
C PHE A 19 26.41 -34.18 -9.52
N GLU A 20 27.70 -34.23 -9.86
CA GLU A 20 28.56 -35.32 -9.43
C GLU A 20 28.91 -35.19 -7.94
N ALA A 21 29.19 -36.33 -7.29
CA ALA A 21 29.51 -36.36 -5.86
C ALA A 21 30.69 -35.43 -5.48
N GLY A 22 31.68 -35.30 -6.38
CA GLY A 22 32.83 -34.41 -6.20
C GLY A 22 32.45 -32.91 -6.19
N GLU A 23 31.50 -32.52 -7.05
CA GLU A 23 31.01 -31.15 -7.13
C GLU A 23 30.16 -30.79 -5.92
N LEU A 24 29.27 -31.70 -5.48
CA LEU A 24 28.45 -31.54 -4.30
C LEU A 24 29.30 -31.41 -3.04
N ARG A 25 30.36 -32.18 -2.93
CA ARG A 25 31.32 -32.10 -1.83
C ARG A 25 32.06 -30.76 -1.79
N ALA A 26 32.57 -30.30 -2.94
CA ALA A 26 33.21 -29.00 -3.05
C ALA A 26 32.23 -27.85 -2.68
N LEU A 27 30.99 -27.95 -3.09
CA LEU A 27 29.96 -26.98 -2.72
C LEU A 27 29.63 -27.04 -1.21
N ALA A 28 29.54 -28.24 -0.63
CA ALA A 28 29.25 -28.44 0.77
C ALA A 28 30.39 -27.91 1.68
N GLU A 29 31.64 -27.91 1.22
CA GLU A 29 32.77 -27.37 1.96
C GLU A 29 32.70 -25.84 2.09
N VAL A 30 32.30 -25.14 1.05
CA VAL A 30 32.25 -23.66 1.01
C VAL A 30 30.88 -23.08 1.48
N ALA A 31 29.84 -23.88 1.44
CA ALA A 31 28.52 -23.47 1.91
C ALA A 31 28.51 -23.27 3.43
N GLN A 32 27.86 -22.22 3.89
CA GLN A 32 27.78 -21.83 5.30
C GLN A 32 26.36 -21.97 5.83
N VAL A 33 26.20 -22.61 6.99
CA VAL A 33 24.93 -22.64 7.69
C VAL A 33 24.78 -21.35 8.51
N VAL A 34 23.74 -20.59 8.24
CA VAL A 34 23.41 -19.34 8.93
C VAL A 34 22.02 -19.44 9.54
N GLN A 35 21.84 -18.82 10.72
CA GLN A 35 20.59 -18.82 11.42
C GLN A 35 20.07 -17.39 11.57
N PHE A 36 18.77 -17.23 11.40
CA PHE A 36 18.09 -15.96 11.56
C PHE A 36 16.89 -16.14 12.48
N PRO A 37 16.73 -15.29 13.51
CA PRO A 37 15.55 -15.31 14.35
C PRO A 37 14.31 -14.86 13.57
N ALA A 38 13.14 -15.21 14.09
CA ALA A 38 11.86 -14.78 13.54
C ALA A 38 11.82 -13.27 13.28
N SER A 39 11.29 -12.86 12.12
CA SER A 39 11.20 -11.48 11.66
C SER A 39 12.53 -10.79 11.30
N ALA A 40 13.66 -11.49 11.35
CA ALA A 40 14.94 -10.91 10.93
C ALA A 40 14.97 -10.63 9.42
N LEU A 41 15.42 -9.45 9.06
CA LEU A 41 15.69 -9.09 7.66
C LEU A 41 17.02 -9.69 7.22
N ILE A 42 17.01 -10.51 6.17
CA ILE A 42 18.18 -11.24 5.68
C ILE A 42 18.93 -10.39 4.65
N PHE A 43 18.21 -9.77 3.72
CA PHE A 43 18.72 -8.75 2.80
C PHE A 43 17.60 -7.84 2.28
N ARG A 44 17.97 -6.70 1.74
CA ARG A 44 17.05 -5.71 1.15
C ARG A 44 17.12 -5.70 -0.37
N GLU A 45 16.01 -5.31 -0.99
CA GLU A 45 15.97 -4.94 -2.40
C GLU A 45 17.03 -3.86 -2.71
N GLY A 46 17.72 -4.00 -3.83
CA GLY A 46 18.78 -3.09 -4.27
C GLY A 46 20.16 -3.33 -3.65
N GLU A 47 20.30 -4.14 -2.60
CA GLU A 47 21.60 -4.54 -2.06
C GLU A 47 22.41 -5.37 -3.08
N ALA A 48 23.72 -5.37 -2.95
CA ALA A 48 24.58 -6.22 -3.79
C ALA A 48 24.35 -7.70 -3.48
N GLY A 49 24.12 -8.50 -4.50
CA GLY A 49 23.99 -9.95 -4.36
C GLY A 49 25.36 -10.61 -4.23
N ASP A 50 25.67 -11.14 -3.06
CA ASP A 50 26.93 -11.80 -2.71
C ASP A 50 26.83 -13.31 -2.51
N CYS A 51 25.59 -13.84 -2.44
CA CYS A 51 25.30 -15.26 -2.19
C CYS A 51 23.90 -15.65 -2.66
N ALA A 52 23.67 -16.94 -2.81
CA ALA A 52 22.35 -17.56 -2.83
C ALA A 52 22.08 -18.24 -1.48
N TYR A 53 20.81 -18.47 -1.18
CA TYR A 53 20.37 -19.19 0.02
C TYR A 53 19.46 -20.35 -0.34
N VAL A 54 19.58 -21.44 0.41
CA VAL A 54 18.64 -22.56 0.41
C VAL A 54 18.05 -22.69 1.81
N VAL A 55 16.73 -22.87 1.91
CA VAL A 55 16.06 -23.02 3.19
C VAL A 55 16.26 -24.44 3.71
N VAL A 56 17.01 -24.57 4.82
CA VAL A 56 17.27 -25.85 5.48
C VAL A 56 16.14 -26.20 6.46
N ARG A 57 15.67 -25.17 7.20
CA ARG A 57 14.59 -25.31 8.16
C ARG A 57 13.88 -23.97 8.36
N GLY A 58 12.58 -24.02 8.54
CA GLY A 58 11.76 -22.83 8.74
C GLY A 58 11.19 -22.28 7.44
N SER A 59 10.88 -20.99 7.42
CA SER A 59 10.31 -20.33 6.25
C SER A 59 10.73 -18.89 6.13
N VAL A 60 10.85 -18.40 4.89
CA VAL A 60 11.21 -17.01 4.58
C VAL A 60 10.17 -16.37 3.67
N GLN A 61 10.07 -15.06 3.72
CA GLN A 61 9.16 -14.26 2.94
C GLN A 61 9.95 -13.32 2.04
N VAL A 62 9.68 -13.42 0.73
CA VAL A 62 10.17 -12.50 -0.29
C VAL A 62 9.17 -11.36 -0.43
N PHE A 63 9.60 -10.12 -0.31
CA PHE A 63 8.73 -8.95 -0.42
C PHE A 63 9.45 -7.78 -1.13
N ALA A 64 8.67 -6.89 -1.71
CA ALA A 64 9.13 -5.63 -2.28
C ALA A 64 8.35 -4.48 -1.67
N ILE A 65 8.90 -3.28 -1.73
CA ILE A 65 8.20 -2.06 -1.36
C ILE A 65 7.56 -1.46 -2.62
N ASP A 66 6.26 -1.22 -2.58
CA ASP A 66 5.56 -0.60 -3.69
C ASP A 66 5.82 0.92 -3.73
N ARG A 67 5.25 1.61 -4.75
CA ARG A 67 5.41 3.06 -4.92
C ARG A 67 4.77 3.89 -3.78
N ASN A 68 3.88 3.28 -3.00
CA ASN A 68 3.21 3.91 -1.86
C ASN A 68 3.97 3.68 -0.54
N GLY A 69 5.05 2.89 -0.57
CA GLY A 69 5.81 2.49 0.61
C GLY A 69 5.24 1.27 1.33
N ASP A 70 4.26 0.58 0.75
CA ASP A 70 3.64 -0.61 1.34
C ASP A 70 4.42 -1.88 0.98
N GLU A 71 4.54 -2.81 1.93
CA GLU A 71 5.15 -4.11 1.69
C GLU A 71 4.22 -5.02 0.88
N VAL A 72 4.68 -5.45 -0.29
CA VAL A 72 4.00 -6.42 -1.15
C VAL A 72 4.72 -7.76 -1.06
N ILE A 73 4.05 -8.78 -0.53
CA ILE A 73 4.57 -10.14 -0.44
C ILE A 73 4.57 -10.76 -1.84
N LEU A 74 5.75 -11.11 -2.33
CA LEU A 74 5.94 -11.73 -3.63
C LEU A 74 5.86 -13.26 -3.54
N ALA A 75 6.52 -13.85 -2.52
CA ALA A 75 6.52 -15.29 -2.30
C ALA A 75 6.76 -15.62 -0.82
N GLN A 76 6.34 -16.82 -0.41
CA GLN A 76 6.75 -17.44 0.85
C GLN A 76 7.43 -18.76 0.49
N LEU A 77 8.67 -18.91 0.91
CA LEU A 77 9.54 -20.05 0.63
C LEU A 77 9.70 -20.88 1.90
N LYS A 78 9.80 -22.18 1.72
CA LYS A 78 9.88 -23.20 2.77
C LYS A 78 11.14 -24.03 2.61
N GLU A 79 11.27 -25.07 3.43
CA GLU A 79 12.36 -26.04 3.34
C GLU A 79 12.53 -26.57 1.90
N LEU A 80 13.78 -26.69 1.46
CA LEU A 80 14.28 -27.04 0.13
C LEU A 80 14.11 -25.97 -0.96
N ASP A 81 13.38 -24.87 -0.69
CA ASP A 81 13.33 -23.75 -1.63
C ASP A 81 14.64 -22.95 -1.62
N HIS A 82 14.94 -22.31 -2.75
CA HIS A 82 16.13 -21.44 -2.90
C HIS A 82 15.76 -20.00 -3.22
N VAL A 83 16.64 -19.06 -2.93
CA VAL A 83 16.41 -17.62 -3.11
C VAL A 83 17.71 -16.83 -3.26
N GLY A 84 17.63 -15.73 -4.01
CA GLY A 84 18.73 -14.77 -4.17
C GLY A 84 19.71 -15.12 -5.29
N GLU A 85 19.51 -16.25 -5.98
CA GLU A 85 20.28 -16.74 -7.13
C GLU A 85 20.22 -15.78 -8.33
N GLN A 86 19.09 -15.10 -8.54
CA GLN A 86 18.88 -14.21 -9.70
C GLN A 86 19.89 -13.07 -9.77
N SER A 87 20.29 -12.51 -8.61
CA SER A 87 21.32 -11.47 -8.55
C SER A 87 22.72 -11.97 -8.91
N LEU A 88 22.91 -13.29 -8.97
CA LEU A 88 24.19 -13.94 -9.28
C LEU A 88 24.30 -14.38 -10.73
N LEU A 89 23.18 -14.40 -11.47
CA LEU A 89 23.13 -14.81 -12.87
C LEU A 89 23.80 -13.80 -13.80
N PRO A 90 24.53 -14.25 -14.84
CA PRO A 90 25.08 -13.37 -15.87
C PRO A 90 24.00 -12.54 -16.57
N GLY A 91 24.26 -11.26 -16.81
CA GLY A 91 23.31 -10.36 -17.48
C GLY A 91 22.31 -9.67 -16.55
N HIS A 92 22.31 -9.95 -15.24
CA HIS A 92 21.56 -9.23 -14.24
C HIS A 92 22.37 -8.11 -13.58
N SER A 93 21.68 -7.17 -12.95
CA SER A 93 22.32 -5.98 -12.31
C SER A 93 23.31 -6.30 -11.19
N GLY A 94 23.34 -7.56 -10.73
CA GLY A 94 24.10 -7.96 -9.54
C GLY A 94 23.48 -7.48 -8.23
N ARG A 95 22.25 -6.93 -8.29
CA ARG A 95 21.53 -6.44 -7.11
C ARG A 95 20.33 -7.32 -6.79
N ARG A 96 19.93 -7.33 -5.52
CA ARG A 96 18.74 -8.05 -5.05
C ARG A 96 17.48 -7.44 -5.67
N ASN A 97 16.64 -8.26 -6.28
CA ASN A 97 15.39 -7.83 -6.93
C ASN A 97 14.22 -7.66 -5.94
N ALA A 98 14.38 -8.12 -4.72
CA ALA A 98 13.40 -8.04 -3.64
C ALA A 98 14.11 -8.15 -2.30
N SER A 99 13.38 -7.88 -1.21
CA SER A 99 13.83 -8.07 0.17
C SER A 99 13.46 -9.46 0.67
N LEU A 100 14.25 -10.00 1.61
CA LEU A 100 14.04 -11.31 2.22
C LEU A 100 13.99 -11.20 3.74
N ARG A 101 12.98 -11.82 4.37
CA ARG A 101 12.79 -11.83 5.82
C ARG A 101 12.46 -13.24 6.31
N ALA A 102 12.99 -13.63 7.46
CA ALA A 102 12.61 -14.85 8.15
C ALA A 102 11.17 -14.74 8.71
N CYS A 103 10.31 -15.74 8.49
CA CYS A 103 8.96 -15.76 9.06
C CYS A 103 8.94 -16.32 10.49
N GLU A 104 9.91 -17.16 10.80
CA GLU A 104 10.13 -17.88 12.06
C GLU A 104 11.63 -18.08 12.24
N ASP A 105 12.07 -18.72 13.33
CA ASP A 105 13.47 -19.08 13.48
C ASP A 105 13.89 -19.99 12.35
N THR A 106 14.76 -19.47 11.49
CA THR A 106 15.06 -20.07 10.18
C THR A 106 16.54 -20.36 10.05
N THR A 107 16.86 -21.54 9.55
CA THR A 107 18.22 -21.96 9.19
C THR A 107 18.34 -21.99 7.68
N LEU A 108 19.32 -21.26 7.15
CA LEU A 108 19.62 -21.19 5.72
C LEU A 108 21.02 -21.74 5.44
N LEU A 109 21.17 -22.34 4.26
CA LEU A 109 22.47 -22.67 3.69
C LEU A 109 22.86 -21.55 2.73
N ARG A 110 23.90 -20.79 3.07
CA ARG A 110 24.45 -19.68 2.28
C ARG A 110 25.50 -20.20 1.32
N ILE A 111 25.31 -19.99 0.02
CA ILE A 111 26.24 -20.36 -1.04
C ILE A 111 26.89 -19.07 -1.59
N PRO A 112 28.21 -18.87 -1.43
CA PRO A 112 28.90 -17.66 -1.89
C PRO A 112 28.83 -17.50 -3.41
N LYS A 113 28.76 -16.24 -3.87
CA LYS A 113 28.65 -15.86 -5.30
C LYS A 113 29.72 -16.51 -6.17
N GLY A 114 30.97 -16.47 -5.75
CA GLY A 114 32.08 -16.98 -6.54
C GLY A 114 31.96 -18.46 -6.86
N GLU A 115 31.56 -19.27 -5.87
CA GLU A 115 31.39 -20.70 -6.03
C GLU A 115 30.12 -21.02 -6.85
N PHE A 116 29.03 -20.32 -6.58
CA PHE A 116 27.82 -20.45 -7.36
C PHE A 116 28.04 -20.12 -8.85
N GLN A 117 28.81 -19.08 -9.15
CA GLN A 117 29.12 -18.69 -10.52
C GLN A 117 30.07 -19.68 -11.22
N LYS A 118 31.02 -20.30 -10.51
CA LYS A 118 31.86 -21.38 -11.06
C LYS A 118 30.99 -22.56 -11.53
N ILE A 119 30.05 -22.95 -10.70
CA ILE A 119 29.10 -24.03 -11.01
C ILE A 119 28.25 -23.68 -12.23
N LEU A 120 27.69 -22.46 -12.27
CA LEU A 120 26.92 -22.00 -13.42
C LEU A 120 27.72 -21.93 -14.72
N ALA A 121 29.02 -21.60 -14.64
CA ALA A 121 29.88 -21.54 -15.81
C ALA A 121 30.14 -22.93 -16.44
N GLN A 122 30.09 -23.96 -15.62
CA GLN A 122 30.30 -25.35 -16.06
C GLN A 122 29.04 -26.03 -16.58
N ARG A 123 27.84 -25.48 -16.24
CA ARG A 123 26.55 -26.10 -16.53
C ARG A 123 25.55 -25.14 -17.17
N ASN A 124 25.51 -25.13 -18.50
CA ASN A 124 24.56 -24.33 -19.26
C ASN A 124 23.09 -24.66 -18.92
N THR A 125 22.80 -25.95 -18.70
CA THR A 125 21.44 -26.43 -18.36
C THR A 125 20.90 -25.80 -17.09
N LEU A 126 21.71 -25.72 -16.02
CA LEU A 126 21.32 -25.09 -14.74
C LEU A 126 21.07 -23.59 -14.92
N LYS A 127 21.91 -22.93 -15.71
CA LYS A 127 21.76 -21.51 -16.03
C LYS A 127 20.45 -21.24 -16.76
N ASP A 128 20.08 -22.12 -17.71
CA ASP A 128 18.83 -21.99 -18.48
C ASP A 128 17.61 -22.26 -17.61
N LEU A 129 17.64 -23.25 -16.73
CA LEU A 129 16.57 -23.55 -15.77
C LEU A 129 16.31 -22.35 -14.83
N LEU A 130 17.35 -21.85 -14.15
CA LEU A 130 17.21 -20.71 -13.25
C LEU A 130 16.74 -19.44 -13.96
N SER A 131 17.18 -19.22 -15.19
CA SER A 131 16.76 -18.11 -16.06
C SER A 131 15.28 -18.24 -16.45
N GLN A 132 14.80 -19.45 -16.75
CA GLN A 132 13.39 -19.72 -17.07
C GLN A 132 12.49 -19.58 -15.84
N GLU A 133 12.86 -20.12 -14.69
CA GLU A 133 12.12 -19.97 -13.43
C GLU A 133 12.01 -18.50 -13.01
N GLY A 134 13.11 -17.75 -13.07
CA GLY A 134 13.10 -16.31 -12.80
C GLY A 134 12.17 -15.54 -13.74
N GLN A 135 12.17 -15.86 -15.04
CA GLN A 135 11.26 -15.25 -16.01
C GLN A 135 9.81 -15.64 -15.78
N GLN A 136 9.54 -16.89 -15.42
CA GLN A 136 8.17 -17.35 -15.09
C GLN A 136 7.64 -16.67 -13.84
N GLN A 137 8.45 -16.53 -12.78
CA GLN A 137 8.06 -15.80 -11.56
C GLN A 137 7.76 -14.32 -11.84
N VAL A 138 8.61 -13.66 -12.64
CA VAL A 138 8.39 -12.26 -13.05
C VAL A 138 7.10 -12.12 -13.86
N ARG A 139 6.84 -13.03 -14.82
CA ARG A 139 5.61 -13.03 -15.61
C ARG A 139 4.37 -13.32 -14.77
N ALA A 140 4.43 -14.30 -13.86
CA ALA A 140 3.34 -14.62 -12.95
C ALA A 140 3.00 -13.45 -12.02
N ASN A 141 4.03 -12.78 -11.46
CA ASN A 141 3.86 -11.61 -10.62
C ASN A 141 3.30 -10.42 -11.40
N ALA A 142 3.79 -10.16 -12.63
CA ALA A 142 3.26 -9.11 -13.49
C ALA A 142 1.79 -9.34 -13.85
N THR A 143 1.41 -10.58 -14.15
CA THR A 143 0.03 -10.96 -14.45
C THR A 143 -0.87 -10.80 -13.22
N ARG A 144 -0.40 -11.23 -12.04
CA ARG A 144 -1.09 -11.06 -10.76
C ARG A 144 -1.30 -9.58 -10.44
N THR A 145 -0.26 -8.76 -10.58
CA THR A 145 -0.33 -7.31 -10.35
C THR A 145 -1.32 -6.63 -11.29
N ARG A 146 -1.31 -6.98 -12.59
CA ARG A 146 -2.29 -6.46 -13.57
C ARG A 146 -3.72 -6.89 -13.25
N ARG A 147 -3.92 -8.13 -12.79
CA ARG A 147 -5.24 -8.62 -12.38
C ARG A 147 -5.74 -7.87 -11.16
N LEU A 148 -4.91 -7.69 -10.15
CA LEU A 148 -5.24 -6.90 -8.95
C LEU A 148 -5.57 -5.45 -9.31
N ALA A 149 -4.78 -4.81 -10.16
CA ALA A 149 -5.05 -3.45 -10.62
C ALA A 149 -6.41 -3.32 -11.32
N ARG A 150 -6.81 -4.31 -12.15
CA ARG A 150 -8.14 -4.33 -12.78
C ARG A 150 -9.26 -4.48 -11.75
N ILE A 151 -9.08 -5.35 -10.76
CA ILE A 151 -10.07 -5.55 -9.68
C ILE A 151 -10.22 -4.25 -8.88
N TRP A 152 -9.12 -3.59 -8.52
CA TRP A 152 -9.15 -2.31 -7.84
C TRP A 152 -9.78 -1.20 -8.68
N ALA A 153 -9.50 -1.14 -9.98
CA ALA A 153 -10.14 -0.19 -10.88
C ALA A 153 -11.65 -0.39 -10.95
N LEU A 154 -12.12 -1.64 -11.05
CA LEU A 154 -13.53 -1.97 -11.02
C LEU A 154 -14.19 -1.63 -9.67
N PHE A 155 -13.50 -1.94 -8.57
CA PHE A 155 -13.93 -1.57 -7.22
C PHE A 155 -14.12 -0.05 -7.09
N MET A 156 -13.14 0.74 -7.51
CA MET A 156 -13.21 2.19 -7.51
C MET A 156 -14.36 2.71 -8.38
N PHE A 157 -14.51 2.17 -9.59
CA PHE A 157 -15.58 2.57 -10.50
C PHE A 157 -16.96 2.33 -9.90
N ILE A 158 -17.22 1.11 -9.41
CA ILE A 158 -18.52 0.74 -8.84
C ILE A 158 -18.83 1.58 -7.58
N ASN A 159 -17.88 1.68 -6.66
CA ASN A 159 -18.12 2.36 -5.38
C ASN A 159 -18.22 3.88 -5.55
N GLY A 160 -17.38 4.47 -6.42
CA GLY A 160 -17.48 5.88 -6.76
C GLY A 160 -18.84 6.19 -7.40
N PHE A 161 -19.25 5.37 -8.37
CA PHE A 161 -20.56 5.53 -9.04
C PHE A 161 -21.73 5.41 -8.07
N ILE A 162 -21.76 4.37 -7.23
CA ILE A 162 -22.85 4.15 -6.25
C ILE A 162 -22.86 5.27 -5.21
N SER A 163 -21.72 5.61 -4.62
CA SER A 163 -21.66 6.58 -3.52
C SER A 163 -22.07 7.98 -3.97
N ILE A 164 -21.55 8.44 -5.09
CA ILE A 164 -21.91 9.74 -5.65
C ILE A 164 -23.34 9.71 -6.19
N GLY A 165 -23.77 8.61 -6.81
CA GLY A 165 -25.13 8.42 -7.28
C GLY A 165 -26.18 8.52 -6.16
N ILE A 166 -25.92 7.94 -4.99
CA ILE A 166 -26.78 8.06 -3.80
C ILE A 166 -26.85 9.52 -3.34
N LEU A 167 -25.73 10.23 -3.25
CA LEU A 167 -25.70 11.64 -2.86
C LEU A 167 -26.47 12.53 -3.85
N CYS A 168 -26.30 12.29 -5.16
CA CYS A 168 -27.07 12.98 -6.20
C CYS A 168 -28.58 12.68 -6.08
N GLY A 169 -28.96 11.41 -5.87
CA GLY A 169 -30.33 11.01 -5.67
C GLY A 169 -30.99 11.69 -4.47
N LEU A 170 -30.28 11.75 -3.34
CA LEU A 170 -30.73 12.47 -2.16
C LEU A 170 -30.87 13.98 -2.42
N ALA A 171 -29.89 14.59 -3.10
CA ALA A 171 -29.97 16.00 -3.48
C ALA A 171 -31.22 16.30 -4.33
N MET A 172 -31.55 15.40 -5.26
CA MET A 172 -32.74 15.51 -6.11
C MET A 172 -34.01 15.36 -5.30
N VAL A 173 -34.13 14.33 -4.45
CA VAL A 173 -35.33 14.04 -3.65
C VAL A 173 -35.62 15.14 -2.65
N PHE A 174 -34.60 15.57 -1.91
CA PHE A 174 -34.74 16.59 -0.87
C PHE A 174 -34.66 18.03 -1.39
N ARG A 175 -34.39 18.21 -2.69
CA ARG A 175 -34.19 19.52 -3.33
C ARG A 175 -33.14 20.39 -2.59
N THR A 176 -32.09 19.75 -2.10
CA THR A 176 -31.05 20.37 -1.27
C THR A 176 -29.69 20.06 -1.84
N PRO A 177 -28.73 20.95 -1.72
CA PRO A 177 -27.38 20.74 -2.27
C PRO A 177 -26.56 19.75 -1.40
N PHE A 178 -26.91 18.45 -1.46
CA PHE A 178 -26.09 17.41 -0.79
C PHE A 178 -24.79 17.09 -1.54
N ILE A 179 -24.61 17.61 -2.76
CA ILE A 179 -23.45 17.29 -3.56
C ILE A 179 -22.57 18.52 -3.77
N PHE A 180 -21.33 18.39 -3.38
CA PHE A 180 -20.30 19.41 -3.55
C PHE A 180 -19.04 18.76 -4.14
N PRO A 181 -18.21 19.48 -4.91
CA PRO A 181 -17.01 18.94 -5.54
C PRO A 181 -16.04 18.24 -4.56
N THR A 182 -16.01 18.69 -3.31
CA THR A 182 -15.16 18.11 -2.25
C THR A 182 -15.55 16.68 -1.90
N LEU A 183 -16.82 16.29 -2.05
CA LEU A 183 -17.28 14.91 -1.79
C LEU A 183 -16.68 13.92 -2.80
N GLY A 184 -16.42 14.34 -4.03
CA GLY A 184 -15.69 13.53 -5.01
C GLY A 184 -14.27 13.22 -4.56
N ALA A 185 -13.57 14.22 -4.01
CA ALA A 185 -12.21 14.03 -3.48
C ALA A 185 -12.19 13.11 -2.25
N ILE A 186 -13.22 13.17 -1.38
CA ILE A 186 -13.37 12.25 -0.25
C ILE A 186 -13.64 10.84 -0.77
N ALA A 187 -14.59 10.65 -1.68
CA ALA A 187 -14.92 9.35 -2.26
C ALA A 187 -13.67 8.70 -2.87
N PHE A 188 -12.89 9.49 -3.61
CA PHE A 188 -11.61 9.02 -4.15
C PHE A 188 -10.67 8.55 -3.03
N LEU A 189 -10.47 9.35 -1.97
CA LEU A 189 -9.55 9.03 -0.88
C LEU A 189 -9.97 7.77 -0.12
N VAL A 190 -11.25 7.66 0.27
CA VAL A 190 -11.74 6.56 1.13
C VAL A 190 -11.85 5.22 0.39
N PHE A 191 -11.92 5.21 -0.94
CA PHE A 191 -11.95 3.99 -1.74
C PHE A 191 -10.60 3.67 -2.39
N PHE A 192 -9.76 4.68 -2.70
CA PHE A 192 -8.46 4.47 -3.34
C PHE A 192 -7.36 4.16 -2.32
N THR A 193 -7.35 4.86 -1.18
CA THR A 193 -6.35 4.68 -0.11
C THR A 193 -7.00 4.53 1.27
N PRO A 194 -7.90 3.54 1.46
CA PRO A 194 -8.78 3.43 2.63
C PRO A 194 -8.03 3.25 3.96
N THR A 195 -6.81 2.73 3.93
CA THR A 195 -6.00 2.45 5.12
C THR A 195 -5.16 3.63 5.59
N THR A 196 -5.10 4.72 4.80
CA THR A 196 -4.33 5.91 5.18
C THR A 196 -4.99 6.68 6.33
N PRO A 197 -4.21 7.36 7.19
CA PRO A 197 -4.77 8.19 8.24
C PRO A 197 -5.74 9.27 7.71
N ALA A 198 -5.43 9.86 6.57
CA ALA A 198 -6.25 10.88 5.93
C ALA A 198 -7.64 10.37 5.51
N ALA A 199 -7.79 9.08 5.18
CA ALA A 199 -9.05 8.45 4.82
C ALA A 199 -9.91 8.04 6.01
N SER A 200 -9.41 8.16 7.26
CA SER A 200 -10.16 7.73 8.45
C SER A 200 -11.42 8.57 8.67
N PRO A 201 -12.51 7.98 9.21
CA PRO A 201 -13.75 8.67 9.54
C PRO A 201 -13.55 9.93 10.40
N ARG A 202 -12.73 9.82 11.45
CA ARG A 202 -12.38 10.94 12.33
C ARG A 202 -11.78 12.11 11.54
N ASN A 203 -10.78 11.82 10.70
CA ASN A 203 -10.06 12.87 9.98
C ASN A 203 -10.93 13.49 8.88
N ALA A 204 -11.78 12.72 8.23
CA ALA A 204 -12.73 13.22 7.26
C ALA A 204 -13.73 14.18 7.91
N LEU A 205 -14.46 13.76 8.94
CA LEU A 205 -15.44 14.57 9.63
C LEU A 205 -14.80 15.79 10.32
N CYS A 206 -13.82 15.59 11.19
CA CYS A 206 -13.20 16.70 11.90
C CYS A 206 -12.46 17.67 10.95
N GLY A 207 -11.84 17.14 9.89
CA GLY A 207 -11.16 17.96 8.89
C GLY A 207 -12.12 18.88 8.14
N HIS A 208 -13.28 18.36 7.71
CA HIS A 208 -14.31 19.18 7.05
C HIS A 208 -14.97 20.17 8.02
N ALA A 209 -15.27 19.76 9.25
CA ALA A 209 -15.78 20.68 10.27
C ALA A 209 -14.81 21.87 10.50
N VAL A 210 -13.50 21.60 10.64
CA VAL A 210 -12.47 22.66 10.75
C VAL A 210 -12.48 23.54 9.50
N ALA A 211 -12.56 22.96 8.32
CA ALA A 211 -12.57 23.72 7.06
C ALA A 211 -13.79 24.65 6.93
N LEU A 212 -14.97 24.15 7.31
CA LEU A 212 -16.21 24.93 7.31
C LEU A 212 -16.13 26.11 8.29
N VAL A 213 -15.68 25.85 9.51
CA VAL A 213 -15.52 26.89 10.55
C VAL A 213 -14.51 27.93 10.11
N CYS A 214 -13.33 27.54 9.63
CA CYS A 214 -12.31 28.48 9.18
C CYS A 214 -12.74 29.30 7.97
N GLY A 215 -13.37 28.64 6.99
CA GLY A 215 -13.89 29.31 5.79
C GLY A 215 -14.95 30.35 6.14
N TYR A 216 -15.92 29.98 6.98
CA TYR A 216 -16.98 30.87 7.39
C TYR A 216 -16.48 32.00 8.31
N ALA A 217 -15.61 31.71 9.27
CA ALA A 217 -14.98 32.71 10.12
C ALA A 217 -14.18 33.77 9.31
N ALA A 218 -13.47 33.33 8.27
CA ALA A 218 -12.75 34.24 7.40
C ALA A 218 -13.71 35.21 6.64
N LEU A 219 -14.87 34.74 6.19
CA LEU A 219 -15.90 35.59 5.60
C LEU A 219 -16.43 36.63 6.63
N TRP A 220 -16.61 36.21 7.87
CA TRP A 220 -17.06 37.08 8.96
C TRP A 220 -16.04 38.17 9.25
N VAL A 221 -14.79 37.80 9.44
CA VAL A 221 -13.69 38.73 9.75
C VAL A 221 -13.47 39.74 8.62
N THR A 222 -13.70 39.35 7.39
CA THR A 222 -13.52 40.21 6.22
C THR A 222 -14.80 40.95 5.80
N GLY A 223 -15.94 40.73 6.48
CA GLY A 223 -17.23 41.34 6.16
C GLY A 223 -17.88 40.83 4.88
N LEU A 224 -17.48 39.65 4.41
CA LEU A 224 -17.94 39.08 3.12
C LEU A 224 -19.04 38.02 3.26
N GLN A 225 -19.62 37.85 4.45
CA GLN A 225 -20.65 36.81 4.72
C GLN A 225 -21.93 36.96 3.88
N HIS A 226 -22.24 38.20 3.42
CA HIS A 226 -23.36 38.50 2.56
C HIS A 226 -22.99 38.88 1.12
N ALA A 227 -21.69 38.85 0.80
CA ALA A 227 -21.21 39.13 -0.54
C ALA A 227 -21.48 37.97 -1.48
N GLY A 228 -21.75 38.28 -2.75
CA GLY A 228 -21.89 37.27 -3.81
C GLY A 228 -20.62 36.43 -4.00
N PRO A 229 -20.73 35.28 -4.68
CA PRO A 229 -19.61 34.42 -4.94
C PRO A 229 -18.56 35.11 -5.83
N ALA A 230 -17.29 34.82 -5.59
CA ALA A 230 -16.16 35.43 -6.29
C ALA A 230 -16.19 35.21 -7.82
N ILE A 231 -16.81 34.14 -8.25
CA ILE A 231 -16.98 33.83 -9.69
C ILE A 231 -17.92 34.83 -10.42
N VAL A 232 -18.74 35.56 -9.64
CA VAL A 232 -19.68 36.58 -10.16
C VAL A 232 -19.18 38.00 -9.86
N THR A 233 -18.62 38.21 -8.65
CA THR A 233 -18.22 39.55 -8.14
C THR A 233 -16.77 39.90 -8.40
N GLU A 234 -16.03 38.99 -9.03
CA GLU A 234 -14.58 39.05 -9.22
C GLU A 234 -13.75 39.00 -7.90
N LEU A 235 -12.44 38.93 -8.02
CA LEU A 235 -11.51 38.82 -6.90
C LEU A 235 -11.00 40.21 -6.49
N GLY A 236 -11.57 40.78 -5.42
CA GLY A 236 -10.99 41.96 -4.75
C GLY A 236 -10.00 41.59 -3.63
N TRP A 237 -9.23 42.58 -3.14
CA TRP A 237 -8.23 42.36 -2.10
C TRP A 237 -8.81 41.73 -0.82
N THR A 238 -10.02 42.14 -0.42
CA THR A 238 -10.71 41.56 0.73
C THR A 238 -11.02 40.08 0.55
N ARG A 239 -11.42 39.68 -0.66
CA ARG A 239 -11.69 38.28 -0.98
C ARG A 239 -10.38 37.45 -1.02
N ILE A 240 -9.31 38.02 -1.54
CA ILE A 240 -7.98 37.37 -1.53
C ILE A 240 -7.54 37.14 -0.07
N LEU A 241 -7.71 38.15 0.81
CA LEU A 241 -7.40 38.02 2.24
C LEU A 241 -8.27 36.91 2.89
N ALA A 242 -9.59 36.88 2.64
CA ALA A 242 -10.48 35.85 3.17
C ALA A 242 -10.03 34.44 2.78
N VAL A 243 -9.72 34.25 1.51
CA VAL A 243 -9.29 32.94 0.97
C VAL A 243 -7.94 32.51 1.54
N ALA A 244 -6.96 33.40 1.55
CA ALA A 244 -5.64 33.11 2.11
C ALA A 244 -5.69 32.80 3.61
N LEU A 245 -6.41 33.63 4.38
CA LEU A 245 -6.58 33.45 5.82
C LEU A 245 -7.29 32.12 6.15
N SER A 246 -8.37 31.83 5.44
CA SER A 246 -9.15 30.61 5.67
C SER A 246 -8.32 29.35 5.42
N LEU A 247 -7.57 29.28 4.33
CA LEU A 247 -6.75 28.11 4.02
C LEU A 247 -5.59 27.96 5.00
N ALA A 248 -4.90 29.06 5.35
CA ALA A 248 -3.80 29.04 6.30
C ALA A 248 -4.25 28.58 7.71
N THR A 249 -5.38 29.12 8.21
CA THR A 249 -5.93 28.73 9.51
C THR A 249 -6.45 27.28 9.50
N THR A 250 -7.08 26.82 8.42
CA THR A 250 -7.49 25.41 8.26
C THR A 250 -6.30 24.48 8.38
N GLY A 251 -5.23 24.73 7.61
CA GLY A 251 -4.03 23.91 7.64
C GLY A 251 -3.37 23.89 9.04
N ALA A 252 -3.22 25.05 9.67
CA ALA A 252 -2.65 25.17 11.00
C ALA A 252 -3.47 24.41 12.07
N LEU A 253 -4.80 24.54 12.04
CA LEU A 253 -5.68 23.83 12.98
C LEU A 253 -5.71 22.32 12.73
N MET A 254 -5.71 21.85 11.48
CA MET A 254 -5.61 20.42 11.17
C MET A 254 -4.33 19.79 11.74
N ILE A 255 -3.20 20.48 11.63
CA ILE A 255 -1.93 20.01 12.21
C ILE A 255 -2.04 19.97 13.74
N ARG A 256 -2.52 21.06 14.37
CA ARG A 256 -2.64 21.14 15.83
C ARG A 256 -3.60 20.11 16.43
N LEU A 257 -4.70 19.83 15.74
CA LEU A 257 -5.72 18.85 16.16
C LEU A 257 -5.37 17.43 15.75
N ASN A 258 -4.30 17.24 14.97
CA ASN A 258 -3.90 15.97 14.40
C ASN A 258 -5.03 15.28 13.62
N VAL A 259 -5.64 16.02 12.68
CA VAL A 259 -6.73 15.57 11.81
C VAL A 259 -6.42 15.84 10.33
N PRO A 260 -5.31 15.33 9.79
CA PRO A 260 -4.93 15.60 8.41
C PRO A 260 -5.97 15.01 7.44
N HIS A 261 -6.61 15.89 6.64
CA HIS A 261 -7.59 15.51 5.63
C HIS A 261 -7.52 16.46 4.42
N PRO A 262 -6.66 16.19 3.43
CA PRO A 262 -6.44 17.10 2.29
C PRO A 262 -7.71 17.54 1.54
N PRO A 263 -8.74 16.70 1.33
CA PRO A 263 -9.96 17.14 0.66
C PRO A 263 -10.67 18.32 1.33
N ALA A 264 -10.52 18.50 2.62
CA ALA A 264 -11.13 19.60 3.36
C ALA A 264 -10.57 20.98 2.96
N ALA A 265 -9.37 21.05 2.41
CA ALA A 265 -8.83 22.30 1.85
C ALA A 265 -9.74 22.87 0.75
N ALA A 266 -10.29 22.01 -0.12
CA ALA A 266 -11.26 22.43 -1.14
C ALA A 266 -12.57 22.93 -0.51
N THR A 267 -13.03 22.33 0.58
CA THR A 267 -14.20 22.81 1.33
C THR A 267 -13.98 24.23 1.87
N THR A 268 -12.81 24.49 2.47
CA THR A 268 -12.43 25.83 2.94
C THR A 268 -12.54 26.87 1.81
N LEU A 269 -11.99 26.52 0.62
CA LEU A 269 -12.03 27.42 -0.55
C LEU A 269 -13.44 27.65 -1.07
N ILE A 270 -14.30 26.61 -1.13
CA ILE A 270 -15.70 26.76 -1.55
C ILE A 270 -16.44 27.76 -0.66
N VAL A 271 -16.22 27.71 0.64
CA VAL A 271 -16.83 28.65 1.59
C VAL A 271 -16.22 30.04 1.46
N SER A 272 -14.91 30.18 1.51
CA SER A 272 -14.24 31.48 1.50
C SER A 272 -14.33 32.23 0.17
N LEU A 273 -14.52 31.51 -0.95
CA LEU A 273 -14.86 32.09 -2.25
C LEU A 273 -16.33 32.54 -2.35
N GLY A 274 -17.14 32.26 -1.33
CA GLY A 274 -18.54 32.67 -1.30
C GLY A 274 -19.50 31.79 -2.12
N LEU A 275 -19.05 30.60 -2.55
CA LEU A 275 -19.88 29.66 -3.30
C LEU A 275 -20.95 29.01 -2.40
N VAL A 276 -20.62 28.82 -1.11
CA VAL A 276 -21.51 28.27 -0.09
C VAL A 276 -21.34 29.10 1.18
N THR A 277 -22.28 30.00 1.46
CA THR A 277 -22.22 30.93 2.59
C THR A 277 -23.35 30.78 3.58
N ARG A 278 -24.47 30.13 3.18
CA ARG A 278 -25.61 29.92 4.06
C ARG A 278 -25.32 28.85 5.10
N PRO A 279 -25.54 29.11 6.41
CA PRO A 279 -25.24 28.13 7.46
C PRO A 279 -25.92 26.77 7.27
N GLU A 280 -27.16 26.76 6.77
CA GLU A 280 -27.88 25.53 6.47
C GLU A 280 -27.17 24.65 5.44
N TYR A 281 -26.51 25.24 4.43
CA TYR A 281 -25.75 24.50 3.41
C TYR A 281 -24.41 23.99 3.94
N LEU A 282 -23.82 24.70 4.92
CA LEU A 282 -22.61 24.21 5.60
C LEU A 282 -22.91 22.95 6.40
N VAL A 283 -24.05 22.91 7.11
CA VAL A 283 -24.52 21.71 7.82
C VAL A 283 -24.82 20.57 6.84
N MET A 284 -25.46 20.86 5.69
CA MET A 284 -25.74 19.85 4.67
C MET A 284 -24.46 19.28 4.04
N LEU A 285 -23.44 20.11 3.85
CA LEU A 285 -22.14 19.63 3.36
C LEU A 285 -21.52 18.64 4.35
N GLU A 286 -21.51 18.97 5.64
CA GLU A 286 -21.01 18.06 6.67
C GLU A 286 -21.85 16.78 6.76
N ALA A 287 -23.17 16.87 6.63
CA ALA A 287 -24.06 15.70 6.55
C ALA A 287 -23.73 14.81 5.32
N GLY A 288 -23.40 15.41 4.18
CA GLY A 288 -22.92 14.70 3.00
C GLY A 288 -21.61 13.96 3.24
N VAL A 289 -20.67 14.60 3.94
CA VAL A 289 -19.42 13.96 4.38
C VAL A 289 -19.70 12.78 5.30
N ALA A 290 -20.58 12.97 6.29
CA ALA A 290 -20.96 11.91 7.23
C ALA A 290 -21.59 10.71 6.51
N LEU A 291 -22.49 10.95 5.57
CA LEU A 291 -23.13 9.90 4.78
C LEU A 291 -22.10 9.13 3.94
N LEU A 292 -21.17 9.83 3.30
CA LEU A 292 -20.12 9.20 2.51
C LEU A 292 -19.17 8.36 3.38
N VAL A 293 -18.86 8.85 4.59
CA VAL A 293 -18.05 8.11 5.57
C VAL A 293 -18.78 6.84 6.02
N VAL A 294 -20.08 6.89 6.30
CA VAL A 294 -20.89 5.71 6.64
C VAL A 294 -20.88 4.70 5.49
N GLN A 295 -21.10 5.15 4.25
CA GLN A 295 -20.98 4.29 3.07
C GLN A 295 -19.59 3.64 2.97
N ALA A 296 -18.52 4.42 3.16
CA ALA A 296 -17.15 3.92 3.11
C ALA A 296 -16.88 2.86 4.19
N ILE A 297 -17.41 3.04 5.42
CA ILE A 297 -17.30 2.04 6.49
C ILE A 297 -17.97 0.74 6.05
N ILE A 298 -19.20 0.81 5.56
CA ILE A 298 -19.98 -0.36 5.15
C ILE A 298 -19.28 -1.08 3.99
N ILE A 299 -18.99 -0.38 2.91
CA ILE A 299 -18.45 -0.95 1.67
C ILE A 299 -17.08 -1.55 1.91
N ASN A 300 -16.15 -0.79 2.49
CA ASN A 300 -14.78 -1.26 2.70
C ASN A 300 -14.74 -2.47 3.64
N ARG A 301 -15.57 -2.50 4.70
CA ARG A 301 -15.61 -3.64 5.62
C ARG A 301 -16.25 -4.88 5.02
N LEU A 302 -17.32 -4.73 4.26
CA LEU A 302 -17.96 -5.84 3.54
C LEU A 302 -17.02 -6.47 2.52
N THR A 303 -16.18 -5.67 1.89
CA THR A 303 -15.17 -6.16 0.93
C THR A 303 -13.87 -6.66 1.58
N GLY A 304 -13.81 -6.68 2.94
CA GLY A 304 -12.67 -7.21 3.69
C GLY A 304 -11.51 -6.24 3.87
N VAL A 305 -11.67 -4.98 3.45
CA VAL A 305 -10.69 -3.92 3.70
C VAL A 305 -10.74 -3.54 5.18
N ARG A 306 -9.59 -3.43 5.83
CA ARG A 306 -9.48 -3.00 7.24
C ARG A 306 -9.69 -1.49 7.36
N TYR A 307 -10.89 -1.04 7.07
CA TYR A 307 -11.26 0.35 7.23
C TYR A 307 -11.59 0.66 8.70
N PRO A 308 -11.00 1.72 9.32
CA PRO A 308 -11.26 2.05 10.72
C PRO A 308 -12.70 2.50 10.92
N LEU A 309 -13.25 2.29 12.14
CA LEU A 309 -14.59 2.81 12.51
C LEU A 309 -14.53 4.29 12.89
N TRP A 310 -13.37 4.76 13.38
CA TRP A 310 -13.20 6.14 13.80
C TRP A 310 -11.80 6.65 13.44
N ALA A 311 -10.80 6.41 14.25
CA ALA A 311 -9.42 6.83 13.99
C ALA A 311 -8.62 5.73 13.30
N SER A 312 -7.65 6.11 12.46
CA SER A 312 -6.69 5.16 11.93
C SER A 312 -5.91 4.53 13.08
N VAL A 313 -5.83 3.21 13.08
CA VAL A 313 -4.87 2.53 13.95
C VAL A 313 -3.49 2.94 13.45
N PRO A 314 -2.58 3.44 14.30
CA PRO A 314 -1.20 3.67 13.90
C PRO A 314 -0.69 2.39 13.26
N ALA A 315 -0.03 2.49 12.10
CA ALA A 315 0.66 1.33 11.53
C ALA A 315 1.52 0.73 12.64
N PRO A 316 1.44 -0.59 12.91
CA PRO A 316 2.26 -1.18 13.94
C PRO A 316 3.70 -0.82 13.62
N LYS A 317 4.37 -0.18 14.57
CA LYS A 317 5.83 0.01 14.49
C LYS A 317 6.37 -1.35 14.18
N ILE A 318 7.07 -1.48 13.06
CA ILE A 318 7.61 -2.69 12.46
C ILE A 318 7.92 -3.72 13.55
N GLY A 319 7.13 -4.77 13.66
CA GLY A 319 7.33 -5.76 14.73
C GLY A 319 6.23 -6.79 14.92
N VAL A 320 5.04 -6.69 14.35
CA VAL A 320 4.01 -7.75 14.60
C VAL A 320 3.02 -7.89 13.44
N LEU A 321 3.12 -9.05 12.76
CA LEU A 321 2.05 -9.80 12.12
C LEU A 321 1.13 -9.07 11.11
N ALA A 322 1.53 -9.11 9.84
CA ALA A 322 0.57 -9.09 8.75
C ALA A 322 -0.33 -10.34 8.85
N SER A 323 -1.52 -10.19 9.42
CA SER A 323 -2.44 -11.31 9.54
C SER A 323 -2.98 -11.72 8.17
N ARG A 324 -2.78 -12.98 7.84
CA ARG A 324 -3.18 -13.71 6.62
C ARG A 324 -4.67 -13.64 6.25
N GLY A 325 -5.51 -12.84 6.92
CA GLY A 325 -6.97 -12.94 6.80
C GLY A 325 -7.65 -12.00 5.81
N GLY A 326 -7.11 -10.80 5.57
CA GLY A 326 -7.83 -9.77 4.80
C GLY A 326 -7.81 -10.00 3.29
N LEU A 327 -6.66 -10.27 2.72
CA LEU A 327 -6.54 -10.48 1.26
C LEU A 327 -7.17 -11.82 0.81
N GLN A 328 -7.10 -12.86 1.65
CA GLN A 328 -7.76 -14.15 1.37
C GLN A 328 -9.29 -14.08 1.48
N ARG A 329 -9.84 -13.24 2.37
CA ARG A 329 -11.30 -13.02 2.43
C ARG A 329 -11.79 -12.23 1.23
N PHE A 330 -11.06 -11.22 0.79
CA PHE A 330 -11.41 -10.44 -0.40
C PHE A 330 -11.38 -11.30 -1.67
N THR A 331 -10.37 -12.14 -1.84
CA THR A 331 -10.32 -13.08 -2.96
C THR A 331 -11.36 -14.20 -2.85
N ARG A 332 -11.72 -14.68 -1.64
CA ARG A 332 -12.80 -15.65 -1.46
C ARG A 332 -14.17 -15.09 -1.78
N PHE A 333 -14.43 -13.82 -1.43
CA PHE A 333 -15.70 -13.16 -1.75
C PHE A 333 -15.90 -13.00 -3.26
N LEU A 334 -14.81 -12.83 -4.03
CA LEU A 334 -14.86 -12.73 -5.50
C LEU A 334 -14.87 -14.11 -6.21
N TRP A 335 -14.71 -15.23 -5.48
CA TRP A 335 -14.69 -16.59 -6.03
C TRP A 335 -15.97 -17.39 -5.69
N LEU A 336 -16.95 -16.82 -5.04
CA LEU A 336 -18.25 -17.44 -4.71
C LEU A 336 -19.38 -16.91 -5.61
N GLY A 337 -19.03 -16.44 -6.79
CA GLY A 337 -19.96 -16.12 -7.86
C GLY A 337 -19.53 -16.78 -9.17
#